data_baabb84c33a0f090719cbb664addd118
#
_entry.id   baabb84c33a0f090719cbb664addd118
#
_cell.length_a   1.000
_cell.length_b   1.000
_cell.length_c   1.000
_cell.angle_alpha   90.00
_cell.angle_beta   90.00
_cell.angle_gamma   90.00
#
_symmetry.space_group_name_H-M   'P 1'
#
loop_
_entity.id
_entity.type
_entity.pdbx_description
1 polymer ?
#
loop_
_entity_poly.entity_id
_entity_poly.type
_entity_poly.pdbx_seq_one_letter_code
_entity_poly.pdbx_strand_id
1 'polypeptide(L)'
;MIKIQELKQGDIVRVEEGTTEREGTVVDVSREENMVCINNGIQEFWYTPEKIAAIPLTEKELFQLGFEKTDTEEGTKYMKGPFRVLVHDPGNYTNLDIWYREDRRHFNHPIYVHELQNLHLQMTKVPLEKPTVH
;
A
#
# COMPACT_ATOMS: atom_id res chain seq x y z
N MET A 1 12.00 -7.33 -7.87
CA MET A 1 11.46 -6.33 -8.81
C MET A 1 9.94 -6.38 -8.78
N ILE A 2 9.32 -5.23 -8.70
CA ILE A 2 7.86 -5.15 -8.67
C ILE A 2 7.27 -5.53 -10.03
N LYS A 3 6.12 -6.22 -10.02
CA LYS A 3 5.43 -6.58 -11.25
C LYS A 3 4.43 -5.49 -11.60
N ILE A 4 4.56 -4.91 -12.81
CA ILE A 4 3.67 -3.82 -13.20
C ILE A 4 2.22 -4.25 -13.32
N GLN A 5 1.95 -5.55 -13.51
CA GLN A 5 0.59 -6.09 -13.55
C GLN A 5 -0.13 -5.93 -12.22
N GLU A 6 0.61 -5.77 -11.12
CA GLU A 6 0.06 -5.58 -9.79
C GLU A 6 -0.26 -4.12 -9.49
N LEU A 7 0.19 -3.19 -10.33
CA LEU A 7 0.04 -1.77 -10.10
C LEU A 7 -1.18 -1.20 -10.80
N LYS A 8 -1.83 -0.27 -10.14
CA LYS A 8 -2.96 0.47 -10.69
C LYS A 8 -2.87 1.93 -10.27
N GLN A 9 -3.64 2.79 -10.89
CA GLN A 9 -3.71 4.21 -10.55
C GLN A 9 -4.02 4.39 -9.07
N GLY A 10 -3.26 5.24 -8.41
CA GLY A 10 -3.41 5.53 -6.99
C GLY A 10 -2.49 4.71 -6.08
N ASP A 11 -1.85 3.66 -6.60
CA ASP A 11 -0.93 2.84 -5.79
C ASP A 11 0.29 3.66 -5.39
N ILE A 12 0.75 3.43 -4.16
CA ILE A 12 1.90 4.12 -3.58
C ILE A 12 3.10 3.20 -3.63
N VAL A 13 4.18 3.69 -4.23
CA VAL A 13 5.41 2.94 -4.42
C VAL A 13 6.60 3.86 -4.16
N ARG A 14 7.80 3.30 -4.22
CA ARG A 14 9.05 4.05 -4.10
C ARG A 14 9.74 4.05 -5.46
N VAL A 15 10.29 5.19 -5.86
CA VAL A 15 11.03 5.31 -7.12
C VAL A 15 12.45 5.74 -6.84
N GLU A 16 13.38 5.20 -7.64
CA GLU A 16 14.79 5.51 -7.55
C GLU A 16 15.16 6.58 -8.58
N GLU A 17 15.79 7.66 -8.10
CA GLU A 17 16.28 8.74 -8.94
C GLU A 17 17.74 9.02 -8.59
N GLY A 18 18.66 8.47 -9.41
CA GLY A 18 20.07 8.54 -9.10
C GLY A 18 20.39 7.82 -7.79
N THR A 19 20.86 8.55 -6.79
CA THR A 19 21.17 8.00 -5.47
C THR A 19 20.05 8.25 -4.46
N THR A 20 18.93 8.84 -4.89
CA THR A 20 17.81 9.21 -4.02
C THR A 20 16.61 8.33 -4.30
N GLU A 21 15.90 7.95 -3.25
CA GLU A 21 14.61 7.26 -3.37
C GLU A 21 13.51 8.20 -2.92
N ARG A 22 12.39 8.19 -3.65
CA ARG A 22 11.22 8.99 -3.33
C ARG A 22 9.98 8.14 -3.32
N GLU A 23 9.04 8.47 -2.45
CA GLU A 23 7.71 7.92 -2.52
C GLU A 23 6.97 8.57 -3.70
N GLY A 24 6.22 7.78 -4.44
CA GLY A 24 5.44 8.27 -5.55
C GLY A 24 4.11 7.56 -5.67
N THR A 25 3.22 8.17 -6.44
CA THR A 25 1.87 7.63 -6.67
C THR A 25 1.72 7.29 -8.14
N VAL A 26 1.24 6.08 -8.42
CA VAL A 26 1.02 5.62 -9.80
C VAL A 26 -0.09 6.42 -10.44
N VAL A 27 0.19 6.96 -11.63
CA VAL A 27 -0.77 7.74 -12.43
C VAL A 27 -1.30 6.88 -13.58
N ASP A 28 -0.43 6.13 -14.23
CA ASP A 28 -0.78 5.32 -15.38
C ASP A 28 0.20 4.17 -15.54
N VAL A 29 -0.23 3.11 -16.20
CA VAL A 29 0.59 1.93 -16.45
C VAL A 29 0.54 1.60 -17.94
N SER A 30 1.69 1.51 -18.59
CA SER A 30 1.78 1.06 -19.98
C SER A 30 2.36 -0.35 -19.99
N ARG A 31 1.50 -1.34 -20.19
CA ARG A 31 1.93 -2.74 -20.28
C ARG A 31 2.70 -3.00 -21.57
N GLU A 32 2.31 -2.30 -22.62
CA GLU A 32 2.95 -2.42 -23.93
C GLU A 32 4.40 -2.00 -23.88
N GLU A 33 4.69 -0.87 -23.22
CA GLU A 33 6.03 -0.35 -23.11
C GLU A 33 6.77 -0.83 -21.84
N ASN A 34 6.06 -1.56 -20.98
CA ASN A 34 6.58 -2.04 -19.69
C ASN A 34 7.11 -0.88 -18.84
N MET A 35 6.30 0.17 -18.71
CA MET A 35 6.64 1.37 -17.96
C MET A 35 5.45 1.83 -17.12
N VAL A 36 5.75 2.59 -16.07
CA VAL A 36 4.75 3.12 -15.15
C VAL A 36 4.97 4.62 -15.01
N CYS A 37 3.90 5.40 -15.22
CA CYS A 37 3.93 6.83 -14.97
C CYS A 37 3.64 7.08 -13.50
N ILE A 38 4.56 7.75 -12.82
CA ILE A 38 4.48 7.99 -11.39
C ILE A 38 4.66 9.46 -11.10
N ASN A 39 3.77 10.01 -10.27
CA ASN A 39 3.94 11.35 -9.71
C ASN A 39 4.90 11.23 -8.52
N ASN A 40 6.10 11.76 -8.69
CA ASN A 40 7.16 11.64 -7.69
C ASN A 40 7.16 12.77 -6.64
N GLY A 41 6.09 13.56 -6.61
CA GLY A 41 5.97 14.72 -5.73
C GLY A 41 6.41 16.03 -6.36
N ILE A 42 7.11 15.97 -7.49
CA ILE A 42 7.58 17.15 -8.24
C ILE A 42 6.90 17.18 -9.61
N GLN A 43 6.87 16.04 -10.29
CA GLN A 43 6.30 15.92 -11.62
C GLN A 43 5.92 14.47 -11.90
N GLU A 44 5.17 14.25 -12.97
CA GLU A 44 4.86 12.91 -13.48
C GLU A 44 5.98 12.49 -14.42
N PHE A 45 6.44 11.26 -14.25
CA PHE A 45 7.54 10.73 -15.04
C PHE A 45 7.34 9.23 -15.27
N TRP A 46 7.80 8.73 -16.42
CA TRP A 46 7.71 7.30 -16.75
C TRP A 46 8.95 6.58 -16.26
N TYR A 47 8.75 5.51 -15.49
CA TYR A 47 9.81 4.69 -14.90
C TYR A 47 9.71 3.26 -15.43
N THR A 48 10.88 2.64 -15.60
CA THR A 48 10.96 1.20 -15.87
C THR A 48 10.83 0.44 -14.55
N PRO A 49 10.40 -0.85 -14.57
CA PRO A 49 10.17 -1.60 -13.33
C PRO A 49 11.37 -1.68 -12.39
N GLU A 50 12.58 -1.72 -12.91
CA GLU A 50 13.78 -1.79 -12.08
C GLU A 50 14.02 -0.53 -11.25
N LYS A 51 13.35 0.58 -11.56
CA LYS A 51 13.42 1.82 -10.80
C LYS A 51 12.32 1.94 -9.77
N ILE A 52 11.44 0.97 -9.71
CA ILE A 52 10.25 1.01 -8.84
C ILE A 52 10.38 -0.08 -7.78
N ALA A 53 10.15 0.28 -6.51
CA ALA A 53 10.20 -0.66 -5.41
C ALA A 53 8.90 -0.60 -4.60
N ALA A 54 8.49 -1.74 -4.10
CA ALA A 54 7.35 -1.83 -3.19
C ALA A 54 7.75 -1.29 -1.82
N ILE A 55 6.80 -0.66 -1.13
CA ILE A 55 7.03 -0.11 0.22
C ILE A 55 6.53 -1.14 1.23
N PRO A 56 7.38 -1.63 2.13
CA PRO A 56 6.92 -2.53 3.19
C PRO A 56 5.88 -1.87 4.06
N LEU A 57 4.86 -2.62 4.45
CA LEU A 57 3.82 -2.10 5.32
C LEU A 57 4.34 -1.99 6.75
N THR A 58 4.22 -0.79 7.34
CA THR A 58 4.55 -0.52 8.73
C THR A 58 3.47 0.37 9.34
N GLU A 59 3.56 0.59 10.66
CA GLU A 59 2.63 1.47 11.35
C GLU A 59 2.60 2.87 10.75
N LYS A 60 3.77 3.38 10.35
CA LYS A 60 3.87 4.70 9.74
C LYS A 60 3.02 4.79 8.48
N GLU A 61 3.11 3.79 7.60
CA GLU A 61 2.33 3.77 6.37
C GLU A 61 0.85 3.65 6.64
N LEU A 62 0.46 2.87 7.65
CA LEU A 62 -0.95 2.74 8.02
C LEU A 62 -1.51 4.08 8.51
N PHE A 63 -0.76 4.80 9.35
CA PHE A 63 -1.18 6.12 9.80
C PHE A 63 -1.29 7.13 8.65
N GLN A 64 -0.34 7.08 7.72
CA GLN A 64 -0.39 7.96 6.54
C GLN A 64 -1.59 7.68 5.66
N LEU A 65 -2.08 6.45 5.65
CA LEU A 65 -3.28 6.07 4.91
C LEU A 65 -4.58 6.36 5.67
N GLY A 66 -4.47 6.90 6.88
CA GLY A 66 -5.64 7.32 7.66
C GLY A 66 -6.19 6.26 8.60
N PHE A 67 -5.44 5.21 8.89
CA PHE A 67 -5.86 4.20 9.84
C PHE A 67 -5.72 4.69 11.28
N GLU A 68 -6.63 4.27 12.14
CA GLU A 68 -6.60 4.52 13.57
C GLU A 68 -6.17 3.24 14.28
N LYS A 69 -5.40 3.39 15.36
CA LYS A 69 -4.81 2.28 16.10
C LYS A 69 -5.57 2.01 17.39
N THR A 70 -5.81 0.73 17.70
CA THR A 70 -6.37 0.28 18.97
C THR A 70 -5.65 -0.98 19.40
N ASP A 71 -5.17 -1.03 20.64
CA ASP A 71 -4.57 -2.24 21.20
C ASP A 71 -5.68 -3.16 21.70
N THR A 72 -5.56 -4.45 21.40
CA THR A 72 -6.51 -5.47 21.81
C THR A 72 -5.77 -6.66 22.42
N GLU A 73 -6.51 -7.59 23.01
CA GLU A 73 -5.92 -8.82 23.55
C GLU A 73 -5.30 -9.70 22.47
N GLU A 74 -5.82 -9.59 21.24
CA GLU A 74 -5.32 -10.39 20.12
C GLU A 74 -4.12 -9.76 19.42
N GLY A 75 -3.83 -8.50 19.69
CA GLY A 75 -2.75 -7.76 19.05
C GLY A 75 -3.13 -6.31 18.82
N THR A 76 -2.44 -5.65 17.88
CA THR A 76 -2.72 -4.27 17.53
C THR A 76 -3.64 -4.20 16.32
N LYS A 77 -4.77 -3.54 16.48
CA LYS A 77 -5.76 -3.40 15.42
C LYS A 77 -5.69 -1.99 14.82
N TYR A 78 -5.63 -1.94 13.49
CA TYR A 78 -5.67 -0.69 12.73
C TYR A 78 -6.97 -0.67 11.95
N MET A 79 -7.69 0.45 12.01
CA MET A 79 -9.03 0.57 11.42
C MET A 79 -9.15 1.78 10.55
N LYS A 80 -9.81 1.61 9.40
CA LYS A 80 -10.28 2.72 8.59
C LYS A 80 -11.72 2.41 8.21
N GLY A 81 -12.67 2.99 8.98
CA GLY A 81 -14.05 2.58 8.90
C GLY A 81 -14.19 1.10 9.22
N PRO A 82 -14.94 0.33 8.43
CA PRO A 82 -15.13 -1.10 8.66
C PRO A 82 -13.98 -1.98 8.13
N PHE A 83 -12.97 -1.39 7.48
CA PHE A 83 -11.80 -2.12 7.01
C PHE A 83 -10.75 -2.18 8.12
N ARG A 84 -10.27 -3.37 8.44
CA ARG A 84 -9.41 -3.59 9.60
C ARG A 84 -8.20 -4.44 9.26
N VAL A 85 -7.08 -4.10 9.93
CA VAL A 85 -5.82 -4.86 9.87
C VAL A 85 -5.43 -5.17 11.30
N LEU A 86 -5.28 -6.47 11.63
CA LEU A 86 -4.83 -6.91 12.95
C LEU A 86 -3.40 -7.43 12.83
N VAL A 87 -2.49 -6.80 13.58
CA VAL A 87 -1.09 -7.24 13.70
C VAL A 87 -1.01 -8.05 14.99
N HIS A 88 -0.85 -9.38 14.89
CA HIS A 88 -0.89 -10.26 16.05
C HIS A 88 0.26 -10.02 17.03
N ASP A 89 1.47 -9.79 16.49
CA ASP A 89 2.65 -9.50 17.31
C ASP A 89 3.09 -8.06 17.03
N PRO A 90 3.15 -7.19 18.04
CA PRO A 90 3.53 -5.78 17.82
C PRO A 90 4.82 -5.65 17.02
N GLY A 91 4.77 -4.86 15.96
CA GLY A 91 5.92 -4.63 15.08
C GLY A 91 6.23 -5.74 14.10
N ASN A 92 5.52 -6.87 14.15
CA ASN A 92 5.75 -8.00 13.26
C ASN A 92 4.64 -8.07 12.22
N TYR A 93 4.92 -7.57 11.01
CA TYR A 93 3.95 -7.50 9.92
C TYR A 93 3.95 -8.74 9.03
N THR A 94 4.46 -9.87 9.55
CA THR A 94 4.42 -11.16 8.83
C THR A 94 3.30 -12.07 9.28
N ASN A 95 2.47 -11.62 10.23
CA ASN A 95 1.35 -12.39 10.76
C ASN A 95 0.17 -11.42 10.95
N LEU A 96 -0.68 -11.34 9.94
CA LEU A 96 -1.74 -10.35 9.86
C LEU A 96 -3.08 -10.98 9.56
N ASP A 97 -4.16 -10.40 10.11
CA ASP A 97 -5.51 -10.64 9.63
C ASP A 97 -6.03 -9.33 9.04
N ILE A 98 -6.66 -9.43 7.88
CA ILE A 98 -7.28 -8.29 7.21
C ILE A 98 -8.72 -8.66 6.91
N TRP A 99 -9.65 -7.79 7.31
CA TRP A 99 -11.06 -8.11 7.06
C TRP A 99 -11.91 -6.86 6.83
N TYR A 100 -12.99 -7.11 6.10
CA TYR A 100 -14.03 -6.14 5.83
C TYR A 100 -15.36 -6.88 5.95
N ARG A 101 -16.20 -6.47 6.90
CA ARG A 101 -17.47 -7.17 7.21
C ARG A 101 -17.18 -8.64 7.55
N GLU A 102 -17.72 -9.58 6.78
CA GLU A 102 -17.55 -11.02 7.03
C GLU A 102 -16.38 -11.65 6.28
N ASP A 103 -15.77 -10.90 5.35
CA ASP A 103 -14.62 -11.39 4.58
C ASP A 103 -13.35 -11.14 5.39
N ARG A 104 -12.82 -12.19 6.00
CA ARG A 104 -11.60 -12.13 6.80
C ARG A 104 -10.54 -13.03 6.18
N ARG A 105 -9.35 -12.49 6.00
CA ARG A 105 -8.22 -13.20 5.40
C ARG A 105 -7.01 -13.14 6.29
N HIS A 106 -6.31 -14.27 6.39
CA HIS A 106 -5.08 -14.38 7.17
C HIS A 106 -3.87 -14.41 6.25
N PHE A 107 -2.83 -13.66 6.63
CA PHE A 107 -1.58 -13.60 5.88
C PHE A 107 -0.43 -13.94 6.82
N ASN A 108 0.40 -14.89 6.42
CA ASN A 108 1.58 -15.29 7.17
C ASN A 108 2.87 -14.86 6.48
N HIS A 109 2.79 -13.81 5.67
CA HIS A 109 3.93 -13.22 4.96
C HIS A 109 3.77 -11.71 4.92
N PRO A 110 4.87 -10.96 4.67
CA PRO A 110 4.77 -9.51 4.57
C PRO A 110 3.87 -9.07 3.42
N ILE A 111 3.16 -7.97 3.65
CA ILE A 111 2.33 -7.33 2.63
C ILE A 111 2.91 -5.94 2.38
N TYR A 112 2.95 -5.54 1.12
CA TYR A 112 3.41 -4.22 0.74
C TYR A 112 2.24 -3.24 0.67
N VAL A 113 2.56 -1.94 0.73
CA VAL A 113 1.53 -0.89 0.74
C VAL A 113 0.60 -1.00 -0.47
N HIS A 114 1.14 -1.16 -1.69
CA HIS A 114 0.29 -1.26 -2.88
C HIS A 114 -0.58 -2.51 -2.86
N GLU A 115 -0.12 -3.60 -2.24
CA GLU A 115 -0.92 -4.81 -2.08
C GLU A 115 -2.09 -4.57 -1.14
N LEU A 116 -1.87 -3.83 -0.05
CA LEU A 116 -2.94 -3.45 0.85
C LEU A 116 -3.97 -2.57 0.15
N GLN A 117 -3.50 -1.61 -0.67
CA GLN A 117 -4.39 -0.76 -1.45
C GLN A 117 -5.25 -1.56 -2.41
N ASN A 118 -4.66 -2.55 -3.08
CA ASN A 118 -5.38 -3.40 -4.02
C ASN A 118 -6.40 -4.29 -3.29
N LEU A 119 -6.02 -4.82 -2.13
CA LEU A 119 -6.91 -5.63 -1.32
C LEU A 119 -8.10 -4.80 -0.81
N HIS A 120 -7.84 -3.59 -0.35
CA HIS A 120 -8.90 -2.69 0.09
C HIS A 120 -9.90 -2.41 -1.03
N LEU A 121 -9.41 -2.14 -2.23
CA LEU A 121 -10.28 -1.90 -3.38
C LEU A 121 -11.11 -3.13 -3.73
N GLN A 122 -10.50 -4.32 -3.68
CA GLN A 122 -11.22 -5.56 -3.95
C GLN A 122 -12.34 -5.81 -2.95
N MET A 123 -12.08 -5.55 -1.67
CA MET A 123 -13.01 -5.86 -0.58
C MET A 123 -14.08 -4.80 -0.41
N THR A 124 -13.72 -3.52 -0.49
CA THR A 124 -14.64 -2.41 -0.20
C THR A 124 -15.20 -1.73 -1.44
N LYS A 125 -14.58 -1.94 -2.60
CA LYS A 125 -14.87 -1.24 -3.86
C LYS A 125 -14.54 0.25 -3.81
N VAL A 126 -13.77 0.67 -2.82
CA VAL A 126 -13.33 2.06 -2.62
C VAL A 126 -11.81 2.09 -2.63
N PRO A 127 -11.18 3.01 -3.39
CA PRO A 127 -9.72 3.13 -3.36
C PRO A 127 -9.20 3.52 -1.99
N LEU A 128 -8.06 2.95 -1.60
CA LEU A 128 -7.36 3.34 -0.38
C LEU A 128 -6.27 4.32 -0.76
N GLU A 129 -6.41 5.56 -0.34
CA GLU A 129 -5.48 6.65 -0.69
C GLU A 129 -5.14 7.43 0.56
N LYS A 130 -4.06 8.21 0.49
CA LYS A 130 -3.73 9.12 1.58
C LYS A 130 -4.82 10.17 1.68
N PRO A 131 -5.26 10.52 2.91
CA PRO A 131 -6.23 11.59 3.09
C PRO A 131 -5.70 12.89 2.48
N THR A 132 -6.60 13.64 1.80
CA THR A 132 -6.25 14.93 1.26
C THR A 132 -6.15 15.94 2.39
N VAL A 133 -5.03 16.66 2.43
CA VAL A 133 -4.81 17.72 3.41
C VAL A 133 -5.15 19.05 2.76
N HIS A 134 -6.04 19.79 3.38
CA HIS A 134 -6.46 21.11 2.89
C HIS A 134 -5.89 22.21 3.77
#